data_8032ef39e696c52734b7d13997b14aeb
#
_entry.id   8032ef39e696c52734b7d13997b14aeb
#
_cell.length_a   1.000
_cell.length_b   1.000
_cell.length_c   1.000
_cell.angle_alpha   90.00
_cell.angle_beta   90.00
_cell.angle_gamma   90.00
#
_symmetry.space_group_name_H-M   'P 1'
#
loop_
_entity.id
_entity.type
_entity.pdbx_description
1 polymer ?
#
loop_
_entity_poly.entity_id
_entity_poly.type
_entity_poly.pdbx_seq_one_letter_code
_entity_poly.pdbx_strand_id
1 'polypeptide(L)'
;MIEERMVQSEDPFAGSVMDGDEVVDVLNDLLVMARTGRNGFVACAEAVQATRSLKEILLSRAQGFRQAEAQLVAMIRTYGVEPTRKGAGGGGLQRSWRPLDGNAGDRSDAEILRACELGEDAAIARYRHALGEQLPVEVRDLVQRQFEGVQRNHAKIRGLRDAAGARRS
;
A
#
# COMPACT_ATOMS: atom_id res chain seq x y z
N MET A 1 26.81 11.91 -53.67
CA MET A 1 26.55 12.12 -52.24
C MET A 1 25.31 11.30 -51.84
N ILE A 2 25.58 10.20 -51.17
CA ILE A 2 24.50 9.36 -50.64
C ILE A 2 24.26 9.85 -49.22
N GLU A 3 23.16 10.53 -48.97
CA GLU A 3 22.67 10.79 -47.61
C GLU A 3 22.20 9.46 -47.04
N GLU A 4 23.01 8.88 -46.19
CA GLU A 4 22.55 7.81 -45.29
C GLU A 4 21.49 8.37 -44.36
N ARG A 5 20.26 8.19 -44.74
CA ARG A 5 19.15 8.32 -43.79
C ARG A 5 19.35 7.23 -42.76
N MET A 6 19.89 7.59 -41.59
CA MET A 6 19.77 6.78 -40.40
C MET A 6 18.27 6.61 -40.12
N VAL A 7 17.76 5.45 -40.49
CA VAL A 7 16.47 4.99 -40.03
C VAL A 7 16.69 4.72 -38.54
N GLN A 8 16.31 5.68 -37.71
CA GLN A 8 16.09 5.37 -36.32
C GLN A 8 14.95 4.35 -36.30
N SER A 9 15.30 3.11 -36.02
CA SER A 9 14.31 2.09 -35.70
C SER A 9 13.68 2.52 -34.38
N GLU A 10 12.57 3.23 -34.48
CA GLU A 10 11.68 3.40 -33.31
C GLU A 10 11.26 1.99 -32.93
N ASP A 11 11.74 1.54 -31.77
CA ASP A 11 11.27 0.31 -31.18
C ASP A 11 9.78 0.48 -30.89
N PRO A 12 8.88 -0.19 -31.63
CA PRO A 12 7.43 -0.02 -31.42
C PRO A 12 6.96 -0.51 -30.05
N PHE A 13 7.85 -1.12 -29.25
CA PHE A 13 7.62 -1.58 -27.89
C PHE A 13 8.23 -0.66 -26.82
N ALA A 14 8.98 0.37 -27.22
CA ALA A 14 9.36 1.44 -26.30
C ALA A 14 8.13 2.31 -26.03
N GLY A 15 7.20 1.79 -25.21
CA GLY A 15 6.15 2.62 -24.63
C GLY A 15 6.83 3.83 -23.98
N SER A 16 6.35 5.04 -24.25
CA SER A 16 6.92 6.24 -23.67
C SER A 16 6.84 6.13 -22.14
N VAL A 17 7.99 6.22 -21.46
CA VAL A 17 8.05 6.34 -20.01
C VAL A 17 7.18 7.53 -19.59
N MET A 18 6.41 7.37 -18.52
CA MET A 18 5.57 8.43 -17.95
C MET A 18 6.39 9.68 -17.68
N ASP A 19 5.79 10.85 -17.87
CA ASP A 19 6.42 12.10 -17.46
C ASP A 19 6.45 12.25 -15.93
N GLY A 20 7.21 13.25 -15.44
CA GLY A 20 7.41 13.44 -14.01
C GLY A 20 6.11 13.73 -13.24
N ASP A 21 5.18 14.47 -13.83
CA ASP A 21 3.90 14.80 -13.18
C ASP A 21 3.02 13.55 -13.05
N GLU A 22 2.97 12.71 -14.06
CA GLU A 22 2.24 11.44 -14.03
C GLU A 22 2.83 10.49 -12.99
N VAL A 23 4.16 10.39 -12.90
CA VAL A 23 4.85 9.58 -11.89
C VAL A 23 4.51 10.08 -10.49
N VAL A 24 4.54 11.38 -10.25
CA VAL A 24 4.20 11.99 -8.95
C VAL A 24 2.76 11.69 -8.57
N ASP A 25 1.82 11.70 -9.51
CA ASP A 25 0.42 11.35 -9.25
C ASP A 25 0.29 9.89 -8.77
N VAL A 26 0.97 8.96 -9.44
CA VAL A 26 1.00 7.54 -9.01
C VAL A 26 1.61 7.39 -7.62
N LEU A 27 2.73 8.04 -7.36
CA LEU A 27 3.38 7.99 -6.05
C LEU A 27 2.52 8.60 -4.94
N ASN A 28 1.82 9.69 -5.20
CA ASN A 28 0.89 10.29 -4.25
C ASN A 28 -0.31 9.38 -3.95
N ASP A 29 -0.84 8.67 -4.93
CA ASP A 29 -1.90 7.67 -4.71
C ASP A 29 -1.43 6.55 -3.79
N LEU A 30 -0.23 6.03 -4.02
CA LEU A 30 0.38 5.02 -3.16
C LEU A 30 0.67 5.57 -1.75
N LEU A 31 1.06 6.84 -1.65
CA LEU A 31 1.31 7.50 -0.37
C LEU A 31 0.03 7.60 0.47
N VAL A 32 -1.09 7.99 -0.13
CA VAL A 32 -2.40 8.02 0.54
C VAL A 32 -2.79 6.62 1.00
N MET A 33 -2.60 5.62 0.16
CA MET A 33 -2.84 4.21 0.50
C MET A 33 -1.97 3.76 1.69
N ALA A 34 -0.67 4.08 1.69
CA ALA A 34 0.23 3.70 2.78
C ALA A 34 -0.17 4.34 4.11
N ARG A 35 -0.55 5.60 4.11
CA ARG A 35 -1.05 6.31 5.29
C ARG A 35 -2.34 5.71 5.83
N THR A 36 -3.26 5.39 4.94
CA THR A 36 -4.53 4.74 5.28
C THR A 36 -4.29 3.35 5.86
N GLY A 37 -3.39 2.57 5.27
CA GLY A 37 -3.01 1.25 5.77
C GLY A 37 -2.37 1.32 7.15
N ARG A 38 -1.45 2.25 7.37
CA ARG A 38 -0.87 2.50 8.69
C ARG A 38 -1.94 2.79 9.75
N ASN A 39 -2.82 3.73 9.46
CA ASN A 39 -3.89 4.13 10.40
C ASN A 39 -4.86 2.97 10.66
N GLY A 40 -5.19 2.19 9.64
CA GLY A 40 -6.05 1.02 9.76
C GLY A 40 -5.44 -0.06 10.65
N PHE A 41 -4.16 -0.38 10.49
CA PHE A 41 -3.48 -1.37 11.34
C PHE A 41 -3.29 -0.90 12.77
N VAL A 42 -3.06 0.38 13.01
CA VAL A 42 -3.06 0.95 14.37
C VAL A 42 -4.43 0.76 15.02
N ALA A 43 -5.51 1.10 14.32
CA ALA A 43 -6.87 0.93 14.81
C ALA A 43 -7.19 -0.56 15.09
N CYS A 44 -6.76 -1.47 14.22
CA CYS A 44 -6.89 -2.92 14.45
C CYS A 44 -6.14 -3.36 15.72
N ALA A 45 -4.92 -2.89 15.92
CA ALA A 45 -4.12 -3.24 17.09
C ALA A 45 -4.76 -2.75 18.39
N GLU A 46 -5.39 -1.59 18.37
CA GLU A 46 -6.14 -1.05 19.52
C GLU A 46 -7.42 -1.81 19.81
N ALA A 47 -8.05 -2.35 18.78
CA ALA A 47 -9.36 -3.01 18.87
C ALA A 47 -9.27 -4.48 19.27
N VAL A 48 -8.18 -5.20 18.97
CA VAL A 48 -8.08 -6.64 19.30
C VAL A 48 -8.07 -6.88 20.82
N GLN A 49 -8.85 -7.85 21.24
CA GLN A 49 -8.96 -8.28 22.64
C GLN A 49 -7.92 -9.37 22.99
N ALA A 50 -7.33 -9.97 21.97
CA ALA A 50 -6.42 -11.10 22.10
C ALA A 50 -5.05 -10.71 22.67
N THR A 51 -4.23 -11.71 22.75
CA THR A 51 -2.89 -11.69 23.31
C THR A 51 -2.04 -10.52 22.80
N ARG A 52 -1.13 -10.10 23.64
CA ARG A 52 -0.08 -9.11 23.33
C ARG A 52 0.63 -9.40 22.00
N SER A 53 0.86 -10.67 21.68
CA SER A 53 1.54 -11.07 20.45
C SER A 53 0.77 -10.67 19.18
N LEU A 54 -0.55 -10.76 19.16
CA LEU A 54 -1.36 -10.31 18.02
C LEU A 54 -1.27 -8.80 17.84
N LYS A 55 -1.36 -8.03 18.93
CA LYS A 55 -1.15 -6.57 18.89
C LYS A 55 0.21 -6.20 18.29
N GLU A 56 1.26 -6.87 18.72
CA GLU A 56 2.63 -6.64 18.22
C GLU A 56 2.74 -6.93 16.72
N ILE A 57 2.10 -7.99 16.23
CA ILE A 57 2.04 -8.31 14.80
C ILE A 57 1.35 -7.17 14.02
N LEU A 58 0.19 -6.71 14.49
CA LEU A 58 -0.56 -5.65 13.82
C LEU A 58 0.20 -4.31 13.84
N LEU A 59 0.86 -3.97 14.95
CA LEU A 59 1.70 -2.78 15.04
C LEU A 59 2.94 -2.87 14.14
N SER A 60 3.51 -4.05 14.00
CA SER A 60 4.59 -4.31 13.03
C SER A 60 4.13 -4.05 11.59
N ARG A 61 2.88 -4.42 11.26
CA ARG A 61 2.28 -4.11 9.96
C ARG A 61 2.12 -2.60 9.74
N ALA A 62 1.63 -1.88 10.76
CA ALA A 62 1.55 -0.43 10.72
C ALA A 62 2.93 0.20 10.48
N GLN A 63 3.97 -0.32 11.12
CA GLN A 63 5.34 0.13 10.93
C GLN A 63 5.84 -0.11 9.49
N GLY A 64 5.47 -1.23 8.88
CA GLY A 64 5.77 -1.50 7.47
C GLY A 64 5.17 -0.45 6.53
N PHE A 65 3.92 -0.06 6.75
CA PHE A 65 3.29 1.03 5.98
C PHE A 65 3.94 2.39 6.25
N ARG A 66 4.40 2.64 7.48
CA ARG A 66 5.15 3.86 7.79
C ARG A 66 6.47 3.94 7.04
N GLN A 67 7.19 2.83 6.92
CA GLN A 67 8.41 2.76 6.11
C GLN A 67 8.12 2.99 4.64
N ALA A 68 7.04 2.39 4.10
CA ALA A 68 6.61 2.63 2.72
C ALA A 68 6.28 4.11 2.50
N GLU A 69 5.56 4.73 3.44
CA GLU A 69 5.28 6.17 3.41
C GLU A 69 6.56 7.01 3.30
N ALA A 70 7.55 6.75 4.16
CA ALA A 70 8.81 7.48 4.15
C ALA A 70 9.56 7.34 2.81
N GLN A 71 9.59 6.14 2.25
CA GLN A 71 10.23 5.86 0.96
C GLN A 71 9.52 6.57 -0.20
N LEU A 72 8.18 6.58 -0.19
CA LEU A 72 7.38 7.28 -1.21
C LEU A 72 7.57 8.79 -1.12
N VAL A 73 7.58 9.36 0.07
CA VAL A 73 7.88 10.78 0.31
C VAL A 73 9.24 11.16 -0.25
N ALA A 74 10.27 10.37 0.06
CA ALA A 74 11.62 10.61 -0.45
C ALA A 74 11.67 10.56 -1.98
N MET A 75 11.01 9.59 -2.61
CA MET A 75 10.94 9.47 -4.06
C MET A 75 10.23 10.66 -4.70
N ILE A 76 9.09 11.10 -4.16
CA ILE A 76 8.35 12.26 -4.66
C ILE A 76 9.23 13.52 -4.61
N ARG A 77 9.98 13.71 -3.53
CA ARG A 77 10.88 14.87 -3.38
C ARG A 77 12.01 14.88 -4.40
N THR A 78 12.45 13.72 -4.91
CA THR A 78 13.43 13.67 -6.02
C THR A 78 12.89 14.32 -7.31
N TYR A 79 11.59 14.44 -7.45
CA TYR A 79 10.94 15.16 -8.55
C TYR A 79 10.80 16.67 -8.30
N GLY A 80 11.31 17.19 -7.18
CA GLY A 80 11.31 18.61 -6.86
C GLY A 80 9.98 19.15 -6.37
N VAL A 81 9.07 18.27 -5.94
CA VAL A 81 7.74 18.65 -5.45
C VAL A 81 7.50 18.14 -4.04
N GLU A 82 6.60 18.78 -3.31
CA GLU A 82 6.16 18.31 -1.99
C GLU A 82 5.07 17.25 -2.15
N PRO A 83 5.13 16.18 -1.32
CA PRO A 83 4.09 15.15 -1.31
C PRO A 83 2.73 15.70 -0.91
N THR A 84 1.66 15.05 -1.39
CA THR A 84 0.31 15.33 -0.90
C THR A 84 0.21 15.18 0.62
N ARG A 85 -0.64 15.99 1.25
CA ARG A 85 -0.96 15.86 2.68
C ARG A 85 -2.18 14.97 2.94
N LYS A 86 -2.85 14.50 1.90
CA LYS A 86 -4.01 13.61 2.02
C LYS A 86 -3.63 12.34 2.78
N GLY A 87 -4.51 11.89 3.65
CA GLY A 87 -4.30 10.70 4.47
C GLY A 87 -3.34 10.89 5.66
N ALA A 88 -2.69 12.04 5.81
CA ALA A 88 -1.75 12.30 6.91
C ALA A 88 -2.43 12.59 8.25
N GLY A 89 -3.60 13.20 8.24
CA GLY A 89 -4.43 13.43 9.42
C GLY A 89 -5.42 12.30 9.63
N GLY A 90 -5.76 11.97 10.87
CA GLY A 90 -6.65 10.88 11.25
C GLY A 90 -8.12 11.06 10.82
N GLY A 91 -8.36 11.71 9.69
CA GLY A 91 -9.69 11.91 9.12
C GLY A 91 -10.15 10.73 8.28
N GLY A 92 -11.06 9.93 8.80
CA GLY A 92 -11.81 8.93 8.06
C GLY A 92 -10.96 7.79 7.46
N LEU A 93 -11.17 6.60 7.95
CA LEU A 93 -10.67 5.40 7.29
C LEU A 93 -11.32 5.28 5.91
N GLN A 94 -10.53 4.97 4.89
CA GLN A 94 -11.07 4.71 3.56
C GLN A 94 -12.07 3.54 3.59
N ARG A 95 -12.89 3.43 2.56
CA ARG A 95 -13.96 2.45 2.46
C ARG A 95 -13.54 1.02 2.83
N SER A 96 -12.33 0.62 2.49
CA SER A 96 -11.77 -0.71 2.80
C SER A 96 -11.59 -0.97 4.31
N TRP A 97 -11.50 0.09 5.13
CA TRP A 97 -11.37 0.01 6.59
C TRP A 97 -12.64 0.37 7.34
N ARG A 98 -13.74 0.63 6.64
CA ARG A 98 -15.05 0.97 7.23
C ARG A 98 -15.56 0.00 8.30
N PRO A 99 -15.28 -1.32 8.22
CA PRO A 99 -15.69 -2.22 9.29
C PRO A 99 -15.16 -1.84 10.66
N LEU A 100 -14.17 -0.96 10.76
CA LEU A 100 -13.63 -0.44 12.02
C LEU A 100 -14.25 0.89 12.46
N ASP A 101 -15.09 1.51 11.62
CA ASP A 101 -15.84 2.70 12.00
C ASP A 101 -16.90 2.32 13.04
N GLY A 102 -16.93 3.02 14.17
CA GLY A 102 -17.88 2.78 15.27
C GLY A 102 -17.25 2.07 16.47
N ASN A 103 -18.06 1.40 17.28
CA ASN A 103 -17.62 0.73 18.50
C ASN A 103 -16.78 -0.53 18.19
N ALA A 104 -15.50 -0.32 17.93
CA ALA A 104 -14.54 -1.41 17.70
C ALA A 104 -14.47 -2.39 18.89
N GLY A 105 -14.85 -1.96 20.10
CA GLY A 105 -14.84 -2.80 21.32
C GLY A 105 -15.80 -3.98 21.31
N ASP A 106 -16.84 -3.96 20.47
CA ASP A 106 -17.84 -5.04 20.39
C ASP A 106 -17.52 -6.08 19.32
N ARG A 107 -16.42 -5.93 18.59
CA ARG A 107 -16.04 -6.82 17.49
C ARG A 107 -15.11 -7.94 17.95
N SER A 108 -15.30 -9.10 17.36
CA SER A 108 -14.40 -10.22 17.58
C SER A 108 -13.05 -9.99 16.90
N ASP A 109 -12.02 -10.66 17.40
CA ASP A 109 -10.70 -10.62 16.76
C ASP A 109 -10.75 -11.12 15.30
N ALA A 110 -11.59 -12.12 15.00
CA ALA A 110 -11.79 -12.60 13.63
C ALA A 110 -12.35 -11.51 12.70
N GLU A 111 -13.31 -10.72 13.18
CA GLU A 111 -13.87 -9.59 12.42
C GLU A 111 -12.85 -8.47 12.22
N ILE A 112 -12.03 -8.19 13.22
CA ILE A 112 -10.95 -7.20 13.13
C ILE A 112 -9.89 -7.65 12.14
N LEU A 113 -9.48 -8.91 12.19
CA LEU A 113 -8.51 -9.50 11.25
C LEU A 113 -9.06 -9.52 9.82
N ARG A 114 -10.37 -9.75 9.64
CA ARG A 114 -11.01 -9.63 8.33
C ARG A 114 -10.94 -8.20 7.80
N ALA A 115 -11.14 -7.18 8.63
CA ALA A 115 -10.95 -5.78 8.23
C ALA A 115 -9.51 -5.50 7.80
N CYS A 116 -8.52 -6.04 8.52
CA CYS A 116 -7.10 -5.96 8.13
C CYS A 116 -6.86 -6.59 6.75
N GLU A 117 -7.41 -7.76 6.50
CA GLU A 117 -7.28 -8.45 5.21
C GLU A 117 -7.87 -7.62 4.06
N LEU A 118 -9.07 -7.08 4.25
CA LEU A 118 -9.72 -6.21 3.25
C LEU A 118 -8.89 -4.94 2.97
N GLY A 119 -8.29 -4.36 4.01
CA GLY A 119 -7.40 -3.21 3.85
C GLY A 119 -6.13 -3.56 3.06
N GLU A 120 -5.55 -4.74 3.29
CA GLU A 120 -4.40 -5.21 2.51
C GLU A 120 -4.78 -5.59 1.08
N ASP A 121 -5.98 -6.16 0.84
CA ASP A 121 -6.50 -6.40 -0.50
C ASP A 121 -6.57 -5.10 -1.31
N ALA A 122 -7.05 -4.02 -0.68
CA ALA A 122 -7.09 -2.70 -1.30
C ALA A 122 -5.69 -2.17 -1.62
N ALA A 123 -4.72 -2.36 -0.72
CA ALA A 123 -3.32 -1.99 -0.96
C ALA A 123 -2.72 -2.78 -2.13
N ILE A 124 -2.93 -4.08 -2.18
CA ILE A 124 -2.48 -4.95 -3.27
C ILE A 124 -3.04 -4.45 -4.62
N ALA A 125 -4.32 -4.11 -4.67
CA ALA A 125 -4.95 -3.60 -5.89
C ALA A 125 -4.30 -2.28 -6.35
N ARG A 126 -3.96 -1.38 -5.43
CA ARG A 126 -3.27 -0.11 -5.74
C ARG A 126 -1.86 -0.34 -6.28
N TYR A 127 -1.10 -1.25 -5.67
CA TYR A 127 0.23 -1.60 -6.16
C TYR A 127 0.19 -2.23 -7.55
N ARG A 128 -0.76 -3.15 -7.80
CA ARG A 128 -0.93 -3.76 -9.13
C ARG A 128 -1.26 -2.72 -10.19
N HIS A 129 -2.14 -1.76 -9.87
CA HIS A 129 -2.48 -0.68 -10.77
C HIS A 129 -1.23 0.16 -11.11
N ALA A 130 -0.46 0.56 -10.10
CA ALA A 130 0.77 1.32 -10.30
C ALA A 130 1.80 0.56 -11.16
N LEU A 131 1.98 -0.74 -10.90
CA LEU A 131 2.92 -1.58 -11.66
C LEU A 131 2.49 -1.85 -13.10
N GLY A 132 1.20 -1.63 -13.43
CA GLY A 132 0.69 -1.65 -14.80
C GLY A 132 1.06 -0.41 -15.61
N GLU A 133 1.53 0.65 -14.97
CA GLU A 133 1.94 1.89 -15.63
C GLU A 133 3.40 1.82 -16.12
N GLN A 134 3.76 2.70 -17.04
CA GLN A 134 5.12 2.80 -17.60
C GLN A 134 6.05 3.58 -16.67
N LEU A 135 6.25 3.08 -15.47
CA LEU A 135 7.08 3.71 -14.45
C LEU A 135 8.55 3.71 -14.83
N PRO A 136 9.32 4.76 -14.49
CA PRO A 136 10.78 4.72 -14.54
C PRO A 136 11.33 3.56 -13.70
N VAL A 137 12.46 3.00 -14.07
CA VAL A 137 13.05 1.80 -13.46
C VAL A 137 13.17 1.94 -11.93
N GLU A 138 13.68 3.08 -11.46
CA GLU A 138 13.91 3.33 -10.03
C GLU A 138 12.60 3.35 -9.23
N VAL A 139 11.56 3.95 -9.81
CA VAL A 139 10.21 3.99 -9.20
C VAL A 139 9.59 2.60 -9.22
N ARG A 140 9.69 1.90 -10.34
CA ARG A 140 9.19 0.52 -10.48
C ARG A 140 9.82 -0.41 -9.46
N ASP A 141 11.13 -0.33 -9.27
CA ASP A 141 11.85 -1.16 -8.30
C ASP A 141 11.37 -0.90 -6.87
N LEU A 142 11.17 0.35 -6.49
CA LEU A 142 10.61 0.71 -5.18
C LEU A 142 9.21 0.14 -5.01
N VAL A 143 8.32 0.38 -5.96
CA VAL A 143 6.92 -0.06 -5.93
C VAL A 143 6.84 -1.58 -5.88
N GLN A 144 7.67 -2.28 -6.66
CA GLN A 144 7.74 -3.75 -6.67
C GLN A 144 8.14 -4.32 -5.32
N ARG A 145 9.17 -3.77 -4.68
CA ARG A 145 9.62 -4.21 -3.35
C ARG A 145 8.53 -4.01 -2.29
N GLN A 146 7.84 -2.87 -2.33
CA GLN A 146 6.73 -2.60 -1.41
C GLN A 146 5.56 -3.56 -1.64
N PHE A 147 5.22 -3.82 -2.90
CA PHE A 147 4.18 -4.76 -3.28
C PHE A 147 4.45 -6.18 -2.77
N GLU A 148 5.66 -6.68 -2.98
CA GLU A 148 6.07 -8.00 -2.48
C GLU A 148 5.98 -8.09 -0.96
N GLY A 149 6.33 -7.01 -0.25
CA GLY A 149 6.18 -6.92 1.20
C GLY A 149 4.72 -7.07 1.64
N VAL A 150 3.81 -6.37 1.00
CA VAL A 150 2.37 -6.46 1.31
C VAL A 150 1.83 -7.86 1.01
N GLN A 151 2.21 -8.47 -0.11
CA GLN A 151 1.79 -9.84 -0.45
C GLN A 151 2.21 -10.88 0.59
N ARG A 152 3.47 -10.82 1.06
CA ARG A 152 3.96 -11.72 2.11
C ARG A 152 3.14 -11.60 3.39
N ASN A 153 2.73 -10.41 3.72
CA ASN A 153 2.01 -10.14 4.97
C ASN A 153 0.52 -10.44 4.87
N HIS A 154 -0.07 -10.28 3.69
CA HIS A 154 -1.45 -10.66 3.43
C HIS A 154 -1.70 -12.15 3.75
N ALA A 155 -0.78 -13.02 3.34
CA ALA A 155 -0.87 -14.44 3.66
C ALA A 155 -0.84 -14.71 5.17
N LYS A 156 -0.04 -13.96 5.94
CA LYS A 156 0.03 -14.07 7.41
C LYS A 156 -1.28 -13.62 8.06
N ILE A 157 -1.85 -12.51 7.65
CA ILE A 157 -3.12 -12.00 8.19
C ILE A 157 -4.26 -12.97 7.91
N ARG A 158 -4.32 -13.52 6.70
CA ARG A 158 -5.31 -14.55 6.35
C ARG A 158 -5.19 -15.78 7.27
N GLY A 159 -3.99 -16.27 7.51
CA GLY A 159 -3.76 -17.38 8.42
C GLY A 159 -4.19 -17.09 9.85
N LEU A 160 -3.92 -15.90 10.36
CA LEU A 160 -4.36 -15.45 11.69
C LEU A 160 -5.88 -15.35 11.78
N ARG A 161 -6.55 -14.82 10.76
CA ARG A 161 -8.02 -14.76 10.68
C ARG A 161 -8.63 -16.15 10.73
N ASP A 162 -8.12 -17.07 9.92
CA ASP A 162 -8.63 -18.45 9.86
C ASP A 162 -8.45 -19.16 11.22
N ALA A 163 -7.31 -18.98 11.88
CA ALA A 163 -7.05 -19.52 13.21
C ALA A 163 -8.00 -18.92 14.27
N ALA A 164 -8.27 -17.62 14.21
CA ALA A 164 -9.19 -16.95 15.13
C ALA A 164 -10.65 -17.41 14.91
N GLY A 165 -11.06 -17.63 13.65
CA GLY A 165 -12.37 -18.20 13.30
C GLY A 165 -12.54 -19.65 13.80
N ALA A 166 -11.52 -20.49 13.68
CA ALA A 166 -11.55 -21.87 14.11
C ALA A 166 -11.69 -22.03 15.64
N ARG A 167 -11.19 -21.10 16.43
CA ARG A 167 -11.31 -21.13 17.90
C ARG A 167 -12.72 -20.89 18.42
N ARG A 168 -13.66 -20.49 17.54
CA ARG A 168 -15.05 -20.18 17.88
C ARG A 168 -16.05 -21.30 17.62
N SER A 169 -15.63 -22.33 16.90
CA SER A 169 -16.46 -23.52 16.62
C SER A 169 -16.37 -24.56 17.73
#